data_ef1f81c5fb541cbaa6f9b0870cf58494
#
_entry.id   ef1f81c5fb541cbaa6f9b0870cf58494
#
_cell.length_a   1.000
_cell.length_b   1.000
_cell.length_c   1.000
_cell.angle_alpha   90.00
_cell.angle_beta   90.00
_cell.angle_gamma   90.00
#
_symmetry.space_group_name_H-M   'P 1'
#
loop_
_entity.id
_entity.type
_entity.pdbx_description
1 polymer ?
#
loop_
_entity_poly.entity_id
_entity_poly.type
_entity_poly.pdbx_seq_one_letter_code
_entity_poly.pdbx_strand_id
1 'polypeptide(L)'
;MTKIAFLPVRGMNWYAEDADGNALNMHLATESSKLPALAESFETFVPAASNGAIEIPLNREAVEASLTLKGLQPEVLRLFSTPFGVRRKFTGFGVLVDEYATSAEGREKQVVATLYGRIGAEIDEHNGTSLTGTAYTIKSVTRYLLTIGTQEIARFNVELGGWMDAEGQQSRIANMLGLTG
;
A
#
# COMPACT_ATOMS: atom_id res chain seq x y z
N MET A 1 -0.11 30.72 2.82
CA MET A 1 -0.25 29.84 1.64
C MET A 1 0.84 28.78 1.74
N THR A 2 0.47 27.51 1.95
CA THR A 2 1.45 26.42 2.06
C THR A 2 1.91 26.05 0.65
N LYS A 3 3.19 26.16 0.38
CA LYS A 3 3.77 25.75 -0.91
C LYS A 3 3.92 24.22 -0.93
N ILE A 4 3.39 23.57 -1.96
CA ILE A 4 3.59 22.14 -2.17
C ILE A 4 5.00 21.94 -2.72
N ALA A 5 5.78 21.09 -2.06
CA ALA A 5 7.11 20.71 -2.52
C ALA A 5 7.01 19.66 -3.66
N PHE A 6 7.95 19.70 -4.60
CA PHE A 6 8.09 18.65 -5.61
C PHE A 6 8.95 17.52 -5.04
N LEU A 7 8.30 16.38 -4.72
CA LEU A 7 8.89 15.26 -3.98
C LEU A 7 8.89 13.97 -4.83
N PRO A 8 9.76 13.83 -5.84
CA PRO A 8 9.87 12.59 -6.59
C PRO A 8 10.37 11.43 -5.72
N VAL A 9 9.87 10.23 -5.99
CA VAL A 9 10.37 8.99 -5.41
C VAL A 9 11.67 8.63 -6.09
N ARG A 10 12.77 8.47 -5.33
CA ARG A 10 14.10 8.14 -5.86
C ARG A 10 14.45 6.66 -5.76
N GLY A 11 13.73 5.92 -4.96
CA GLY A 11 13.92 4.48 -4.82
C GLY A 11 12.90 3.88 -3.89
N MET A 12 12.67 2.58 -4.05
CA MET A 12 11.81 1.80 -3.17
C MET A 12 12.36 0.40 -3.01
N ASN A 13 12.38 -0.09 -1.78
CA ASN A 13 12.78 -1.45 -1.42
C ASN A 13 11.69 -2.13 -0.62
N TRP A 14 11.53 -3.44 -0.80
CA TRP A 14 10.53 -4.22 -0.12
C TRP A 14 11.13 -5.33 0.73
N TYR A 15 10.51 -5.54 1.88
CA TYR A 15 10.76 -6.65 2.78
C TYR A 15 9.49 -7.43 3.00
N ALA A 16 9.59 -8.76 3.09
CA ALA A 16 8.52 -9.63 3.54
C ALA A 16 8.99 -10.43 4.75
N GLU A 17 8.10 -10.72 5.69
CA GLU A 17 8.39 -11.66 6.77
C GLU A 17 8.04 -13.09 6.32
N ASP A 18 8.98 -14.03 6.52
CA ASP A 18 8.78 -15.45 6.28
C ASP A 18 7.97 -16.13 7.42
N ALA A 19 7.90 -17.47 7.40
CA ALA A 19 7.17 -18.24 8.39
C ALA A 19 7.77 -18.14 9.80
N ASP A 20 9.07 -17.92 9.88
CA ASP A 20 9.85 -17.89 11.11
C ASP A 20 10.04 -16.44 11.61
N GLY A 21 9.48 -15.45 10.92
CA GLY A 21 9.59 -14.03 11.24
C GLY A 21 10.87 -13.37 10.72
N ASN A 22 11.65 -14.06 9.87
CA ASN A 22 12.84 -13.46 9.28
C ASN A 22 12.46 -12.51 8.15
N ALA A 23 13.22 -11.44 7.98
CA ALA A 23 13.01 -10.46 6.93
C ALA A 23 13.67 -10.91 5.61
N LEU A 24 12.86 -11.11 4.58
CA LEU A 24 13.31 -11.34 3.20
C LEU A 24 13.47 -10.00 2.50
N ASN A 25 14.70 -9.62 2.17
CA ASN A 25 15.00 -8.37 1.45
C ASN A 25 14.95 -8.61 -0.06
N MET A 26 14.08 -7.86 -0.76
CA MET A 26 13.87 -8.00 -2.20
C MET A 26 14.64 -6.98 -3.05
N HIS A 27 15.55 -6.21 -2.45
CA HIS A 27 16.22 -5.06 -3.06
C HIS A 27 16.81 -5.36 -4.45
N LEU A 28 17.58 -6.46 -4.58
CA LEU A 28 18.29 -6.76 -5.84
C LEU A 28 17.39 -7.26 -6.96
N ALA A 29 16.20 -7.77 -6.63
CA ALA A 29 15.27 -8.31 -7.61
C ALA A 29 14.14 -7.35 -7.99
N THR A 30 13.87 -6.33 -7.19
CA THR A 30 12.75 -5.41 -7.41
C THR A 30 12.97 -4.56 -8.66
N GLU A 31 12.09 -4.73 -9.65
CA GLU A 31 12.04 -3.89 -10.85
C GLU A 31 11.07 -2.73 -10.67
N SER A 32 9.87 -3.02 -10.20
CA SER A 32 8.83 -2.01 -9.98
C SER A 32 7.97 -2.36 -8.78
N SER A 33 7.34 -1.36 -8.22
CA SER A 33 6.37 -1.54 -7.14
C SER A 33 5.30 -0.45 -7.18
N LYS A 34 4.09 -0.81 -6.73
CA LYS A 34 2.96 0.11 -6.62
C LYS A 34 2.40 0.01 -5.21
N LEU A 35 2.38 1.13 -4.52
CA LEU A 35 1.70 1.26 -3.23
C LEU A 35 0.19 1.15 -3.40
N PRO A 36 -0.55 0.79 -2.33
CA PRO A 36 -2.00 0.77 -2.35
C PRO A 36 -2.60 2.08 -2.85
N ALA A 37 -3.59 1.96 -3.74
CA ALA A 37 -4.39 3.08 -4.16
C ALA A 37 -5.22 3.60 -2.98
N LEU A 38 -5.29 4.92 -2.85
CA LEU A 38 -6.20 5.60 -1.94
C LEU A 38 -7.42 6.03 -2.77
N ALA A 39 -8.36 5.10 -2.99
CA ALA A 39 -9.50 5.27 -3.88
C ALA A 39 -10.81 4.95 -3.17
N GLU A 40 -11.88 5.57 -3.63
CA GLU A 40 -13.24 5.39 -3.15
C GLU A 40 -14.13 4.92 -4.30
N SER A 41 -15.15 4.13 -4.00
CA SER A 41 -16.22 3.79 -4.94
C SER A 41 -17.35 4.82 -4.83
N PHE A 42 -17.96 5.16 -5.95
CA PHE A 42 -19.02 6.15 -6.03
C PHE A 42 -20.27 5.55 -6.67
N GLU A 43 -21.42 5.99 -6.21
CA GLU A 43 -22.70 5.75 -6.86
C GLU A 43 -23.23 7.05 -7.45
N THR A 44 -23.67 6.97 -8.71
CA THR A 44 -24.25 8.12 -9.40
C THR A 44 -25.75 8.19 -9.11
N PHE A 45 -26.20 9.31 -8.61
CA PHE A 45 -27.59 9.61 -8.34
C PHE A 45 -28.06 10.85 -9.09
N VAL A 46 -29.24 10.76 -9.71
CA VAL A 46 -29.90 11.89 -10.37
C VAL A 46 -31.19 12.21 -9.62
N PRO A 47 -31.25 13.34 -8.89
CA PRO A 47 -32.51 13.77 -8.25
C PRO A 47 -33.61 14.03 -9.27
N ALA A 48 -34.85 13.63 -8.95
CA ALA A 48 -35.97 13.71 -9.88
C ALA A 48 -36.28 15.12 -10.41
N ALA A 49 -35.91 16.15 -9.68
CA ALA A 49 -36.10 17.55 -10.05
C ALA A 49 -34.82 18.22 -10.60
N SER A 50 -33.77 17.44 -10.87
CA SER A 50 -32.49 17.95 -11.36
C SER A 50 -32.17 17.41 -12.76
N ASN A 51 -31.51 18.22 -13.58
CA ASN A 51 -30.94 17.79 -14.84
C ASN A 51 -29.45 17.44 -14.75
N GLY A 52 -28.91 17.38 -13.51
CA GLY A 52 -27.51 17.04 -13.22
C GLY A 52 -27.41 15.80 -12.34
N ALA A 53 -26.40 14.95 -12.64
CA ALA A 53 -26.04 13.82 -11.78
C ALA A 53 -25.10 14.28 -10.65
N ILE A 54 -25.21 13.63 -9.51
CA ILE A 54 -24.26 13.75 -8.39
C ILE A 54 -23.65 12.40 -8.09
N GLU A 55 -22.39 12.37 -7.68
CA GLU A 55 -21.68 11.17 -7.24
C GLU A 55 -21.64 11.15 -5.71
N ILE A 56 -22.12 10.06 -5.14
CA ILE A 56 -22.13 9.84 -3.69
C ILE A 56 -21.06 8.81 -3.35
N PRO A 57 -20.05 9.14 -2.53
CA PRO A 57 -19.06 8.15 -2.10
C PRO A 57 -19.73 7.08 -1.23
N LEU A 58 -19.49 5.81 -1.55
CA LEU A 58 -20.01 4.67 -0.79
C LEU A 58 -18.96 4.12 0.15
N ASN A 59 -17.93 3.49 -0.40
CA ASN A 59 -16.88 2.84 0.38
C ASN A 59 -15.51 3.12 -0.23
N ARG A 60 -14.48 3.02 0.57
CA ARG A 60 -13.10 2.98 0.10
C ARG A 60 -12.75 1.60 -0.44
N GLU A 61 -11.95 1.57 -1.49
CA GLU A 61 -11.56 0.33 -2.15
C GLU A 61 -10.66 -0.54 -1.26
N ALA A 62 -10.61 -1.84 -1.60
CA ALA A 62 -9.74 -2.78 -0.91
C ALA A 62 -8.26 -2.40 -1.08
N VAL A 63 -7.51 -2.55 0.01
CA VAL A 63 -6.07 -2.29 0.02
C VAL A 63 -5.35 -3.38 -0.76
N GLU A 64 -4.64 -2.98 -1.82
CA GLU A 64 -3.85 -3.87 -2.65
C GLU A 64 -2.53 -3.21 -3.05
N ALA A 65 -1.43 -3.94 -2.93
CA ALA A 65 -0.12 -3.50 -3.42
C ALA A 65 0.40 -4.49 -4.45
N SER A 66 1.22 -4.03 -5.38
CA SER A 66 1.87 -4.89 -6.37
C SER A 66 3.35 -4.58 -6.48
N LEU A 67 4.13 -5.61 -6.80
CA LEU A 67 5.56 -5.48 -7.07
C LEU A 67 5.95 -6.50 -8.15
N THR A 68 6.93 -6.13 -8.96
CA THR A 68 7.52 -7.02 -9.97
C THR A 68 8.97 -7.28 -9.60
N LEU A 69 9.32 -8.55 -9.50
CA LEU A 69 10.70 -9.00 -9.28
C LEU A 69 11.24 -9.65 -10.55
N LYS A 70 12.50 -9.39 -10.88
CA LYS A 70 13.19 -10.10 -11.96
C LYS A 70 13.68 -11.48 -11.48
N GLY A 71 13.50 -12.47 -12.35
CA GLY A 71 13.79 -13.87 -12.04
C GLY A 71 12.75 -14.51 -11.12
N LEU A 72 12.98 -15.76 -10.79
CA LEU A 72 12.17 -16.53 -9.84
C LEU A 72 12.84 -16.47 -8.45
N GLN A 73 12.12 -16.00 -7.47
CA GLN A 73 12.59 -15.87 -6.09
C GLN A 73 11.93 -16.94 -5.22
N PRO A 74 12.57 -18.12 -4.98
CA PRO A 74 11.94 -19.25 -4.31
C PRO A 74 11.42 -18.92 -2.90
N GLU A 75 12.15 -18.08 -2.15
CA GLU A 75 11.79 -17.67 -0.80
C GLU A 75 10.52 -16.82 -0.81
N VAL A 76 10.38 -15.91 -1.78
CA VAL A 76 9.18 -15.08 -1.94
C VAL A 76 8.00 -15.89 -2.44
N LEU A 77 8.23 -16.82 -3.41
CA LEU A 77 7.19 -17.73 -3.90
C LEU A 77 6.64 -18.65 -2.80
N ARG A 78 7.48 -19.09 -1.85
CA ARG A 78 7.03 -19.88 -0.69
C ARG A 78 6.02 -19.16 0.20
N LEU A 79 6.00 -17.84 0.21
CA LEU A 79 5.02 -17.06 0.97
C LEU A 79 3.59 -17.30 0.50
N PHE A 80 3.38 -17.73 -0.76
CA PHE A 80 2.07 -18.14 -1.27
C PHE A 80 1.49 -19.33 -0.47
N SER A 81 2.33 -20.23 0.01
CA SER A 81 1.94 -21.42 0.79
C SER A 81 1.55 -21.09 2.25
N THR A 82 1.40 -19.81 2.60
CA THR A 82 0.93 -19.40 3.93
C THR A 82 -0.47 -19.99 4.20
N PRO A 83 -0.70 -20.64 5.37
CA PRO A 83 -2.00 -21.22 5.72
C PRO A 83 -3.15 -20.22 5.64
N PHE A 84 -4.39 -20.70 5.43
CA PHE A 84 -5.56 -19.85 5.45
C PHE A 84 -5.72 -19.18 6.82
N GLY A 85 -6.17 -17.92 6.80
CA GLY A 85 -6.30 -17.09 8.01
C GLY A 85 -5.01 -16.40 8.47
N VAL A 86 -3.84 -16.87 8.04
CA VAL A 86 -2.55 -16.25 8.36
C VAL A 86 -2.22 -15.18 7.32
N ARG A 87 -1.70 -14.05 7.77
CA ARG A 87 -1.20 -12.95 6.93
C ARG A 87 0.25 -12.66 7.28
N ARG A 88 1.02 -12.31 6.28
CA ARG A 88 2.42 -11.94 6.44
C ARG A 88 2.56 -10.42 6.41
N LYS A 89 3.57 -9.94 7.08
CA LYS A 89 3.92 -8.54 7.06
C LYS A 89 4.82 -8.23 5.86
N PHE A 90 4.47 -7.19 5.14
CA PHE A 90 5.26 -6.61 4.07
C PHE A 90 5.59 -5.18 4.44
N THR A 91 6.83 -4.76 4.22
CA THR A 91 7.25 -3.40 4.49
C THR A 91 7.99 -2.84 3.27
N GLY A 92 7.45 -1.76 2.70
CA GLY A 92 8.10 -0.99 1.65
C GLY A 92 8.78 0.24 2.23
N PHE A 93 10.05 0.43 1.93
CA PHE A 93 10.81 1.63 2.26
C PHE A 93 11.11 2.39 0.99
N GLY A 94 10.75 3.67 0.95
CA GLY A 94 11.05 4.56 -0.16
C GLY A 94 11.72 5.84 0.33
N VAL A 95 12.32 6.56 -0.61
CA VAL A 95 12.93 7.87 -0.37
C VAL A 95 12.32 8.89 -1.31
N LEU A 96 11.81 9.98 -0.73
CA LEU A 96 11.42 11.20 -1.43
C LEU A 96 12.53 12.23 -1.28
N VAL A 97 12.82 12.94 -2.35
CA VAL A 97 13.81 14.03 -2.33
C VAL A 97 13.14 15.31 -2.81
N ASP A 98 13.21 16.37 -2.02
CA ASP A 98 12.73 17.69 -2.44
C ASP A 98 13.74 18.30 -3.42
N GLU A 99 13.39 18.35 -4.69
CA GLU A 99 14.24 18.86 -5.76
C GLU A 99 14.51 20.36 -5.66
N TYR A 100 13.68 21.10 -4.94
CA TYR A 100 13.78 22.55 -4.81
C TYR A 100 14.13 23.00 -3.38
N ALA A 101 14.55 22.06 -2.52
CA ALA A 101 14.99 22.42 -1.17
C ALA A 101 16.26 23.27 -1.22
N THR A 102 16.24 24.40 -0.54
CA THR A 102 17.38 25.33 -0.45
C THR A 102 18.42 24.91 0.57
N SER A 103 18.08 23.98 1.48
CA SER A 103 18.99 23.40 2.47
C SER A 103 19.08 21.89 2.33
N ALA A 104 20.16 21.30 2.81
CA ALA A 104 20.30 19.84 2.88
C ALA A 104 19.39 19.23 3.97
N GLU A 105 19.14 19.98 5.04
CA GLU A 105 18.32 19.54 6.15
C GLU A 105 16.84 19.43 5.72
N GLY A 106 16.24 18.27 5.95
CA GLY A 106 14.85 18.01 5.60
C GLY A 106 14.57 17.80 4.10
N ARG A 107 15.63 17.80 3.25
CA ARG A 107 15.49 17.54 1.81
C ARG A 107 14.96 16.13 1.53
N GLU A 108 15.41 15.18 2.31
CA GLU A 108 15.06 13.77 2.15
C GLU A 108 14.00 13.35 3.15
N LYS A 109 12.99 12.61 2.68
CA LYS A 109 11.94 12.05 3.52
C LYS A 109 11.80 10.57 3.23
N GLN A 110 11.80 9.77 4.28
CA GLN A 110 11.53 8.35 4.17
C GLN A 110 10.04 8.11 3.99
N VAL A 111 9.69 7.23 3.07
CA VAL A 111 8.34 6.64 2.96
C VAL A 111 8.41 5.26 3.56
N VAL A 112 7.49 4.93 4.46
CA VAL A 112 7.34 3.57 4.98
C VAL A 112 5.90 3.13 4.79
N ALA A 113 5.72 2.02 4.07
CA ALA A 113 4.44 1.37 3.86
C ALA A 113 4.46 -0.01 4.50
N THR A 114 3.66 -0.24 5.53
CA THR A 114 3.55 -1.54 6.19
C THR A 114 2.18 -2.14 5.92
N LEU A 115 2.15 -3.40 5.46
CA LEU A 115 0.93 -4.14 5.15
C LEU A 115 0.96 -5.53 5.80
N TYR A 116 -0.21 -5.97 6.25
CA TYR A 116 -0.43 -7.36 6.68
C TYR A 116 -1.42 -8.01 5.71
N GLY A 117 -0.94 -8.87 4.84
CA GLY A 117 -1.72 -9.42 3.74
C GLY A 117 -1.26 -10.81 3.31
N ARG A 118 -1.80 -11.24 2.19
CA ARG A 118 -1.44 -12.47 1.49
C ARG A 118 -0.86 -12.13 0.13
N ILE A 119 0.15 -12.86 -0.28
CA ILE A 119 0.81 -12.66 -1.56
C ILE A 119 0.30 -13.67 -2.58
N GLY A 120 0.03 -13.21 -3.81
CA GLY A 120 -0.12 -14.00 -5.02
C GLY A 120 1.06 -13.74 -5.95
N ALA A 121 1.36 -14.69 -6.82
CA ALA A 121 2.42 -14.57 -7.80
C ALA A 121 1.91 -14.99 -9.18
N GLU A 122 2.24 -14.22 -10.19
CA GLU A 122 2.05 -14.54 -11.60
C GLU A 122 3.42 -14.52 -12.28
N ILE A 123 3.82 -15.67 -12.79
CA ILE A 123 5.13 -15.87 -13.40
C ILE A 123 5.00 -15.59 -14.90
N ASP A 124 5.79 -14.65 -15.41
CA ASP A 124 5.81 -14.33 -16.83
C ASP A 124 6.32 -15.49 -17.67
N GLU A 125 5.93 -15.52 -18.93
CA GLU A 125 6.44 -16.46 -19.90
C GLU A 125 7.96 -16.28 -20.08
N HIS A 126 8.69 -17.38 -20.03
CA HIS A 126 10.12 -17.37 -20.32
C HIS A 126 10.37 -17.30 -21.82
N ASN A 127 11.11 -16.30 -22.26
CA ASN A 127 11.67 -16.22 -23.59
C ASN A 127 13.19 -16.03 -23.50
N GLY A 128 13.95 -16.56 -24.45
CA GLY A 128 15.41 -16.54 -24.43
C GLY A 128 16.05 -15.17 -24.66
N THR A 129 15.26 -14.12 -24.86
CA THR A 129 15.74 -12.77 -25.22
C THR A 129 15.58 -11.74 -24.12
N SER A 130 14.85 -12.05 -23.04
CA SER A 130 14.62 -11.13 -21.92
C SER A 130 14.66 -11.86 -20.57
N LEU A 131 14.97 -11.13 -19.52
CA LEU A 131 14.89 -11.66 -18.16
C LEU A 131 13.41 -11.86 -17.79
N THR A 132 13.06 -13.09 -17.44
CA THR A 132 11.72 -13.42 -16.92
C THR A 132 11.45 -12.63 -15.64
N GLY A 133 10.25 -12.07 -15.56
CA GLY A 133 9.74 -11.41 -14.36
C GLY A 133 8.77 -12.30 -13.58
N THR A 134 8.43 -11.87 -12.39
CA THR A 134 7.32 -12.40 -11.61
C THR A 134 6.56 -11.24 -11.01
N ALA A 135 5.29 -11.11 -11.36
CA ALA A 135 4.40 -10.13 -10.79
C ALA A 135 3.80 -10.67 -9.49
N TYR A 136 3.99 -9.94 -8.42
CA TYR A 136 3.44 -10.26 -7.11
C TYR A 136 2.35 -9.28 -6.75
N THR A 137 1.26 -9.78 -6.18
CA THR A 137 0.15 -8.97 -5.70
C THR A 137 -0.11 -9.29 -4.23
N ILE A 138 -0.13 -8.27 -3.39
CA ILE A 138 -0.45 -8.37 -1.96
C ILE A 138 -1.91 -7.98 -1.79
N LYS A 139 -2.76 -8.96 -1.44
CA LYS A 139 -4.21 -8.81 -1.26
C LYS A 139 -4.64 -9.27 0.14
N SER A 140 -5.96 -9.22 0.40
CA SER A 140 -6.53 -9.60 1.71
C SER A 140 -5.83 -8.88 2.87
N VAL A 141 -5.54 -7.59 2.65
CA VAL A 141 -4.85 -6.75 3.62
C VAL A 141 -5.79 -6.42 4.77
N THR A 142 -5.36 -6.70 6.01
CA THR A 142 -6.12 -6.37 7.23
C THR A 142 -5.60 -5.16 7.95
N ARG A 143 -4.32 -4.85 7.77
CA ARG A 143 -3.70 -3.64 8.34
C ARG A 143 -2.80 -3.01 7.29
N TYR A 144 -2.90 -1.70 7.16
CA TYR A 144 -2.04 -0.88 6.32
C TYR A 144 -1.70 0.41 7.03
N LEU A 145 -0.45 0.81 6.96
CA LEU A 145 0.04 2.07 7.47
C LEU A 145 1.02 2.67 6.47
N LEU A 146 0.75 3.89 6.04
CA LEU A 146 1.64 4.69 5.20
C LEU A 146 2.11 5.90 5.98
N THR A 147 3.43 6.04 6.13
CA THR A 147 4.05 7.22 6.74
C THR A 147 5.04 7.87 5.78
N ILE A 148 5.13 9.19 5.83
CA ILE A 148 6.13 9.99 5.11
C ILE A 148 6.84 10.88 6.12
N GLY A 149 8.11 10.62 6.33
CA GLY A 149 8.86 11.22 7.43
C GLY A 149 8.24 10.85 8.77
N THR A 150 7.78 11.85 9.51
CA THR A 150 7.10 11.67 10.80
C THR A 150 5.57 11.70 10.70
N GLN A 151 5.03 11.95 9.49
CA GLN A 151 3.59 12.09 9.29
C GLN A 151 2.96 10.76 8.88
N GLU A 152 1.88 10.39 9.55
CA GLU A 152 0.97 9.35 9.11
C GLU A 152 0.08 9.91 8.00
N ILE A 153 0.08 9.26 6.84
CA ILE A 153 -0.67 9.69 5.66
C ILE A 153 -1.97 8.90 5.53
N ALA A 154 -1.90 7.58 5.75
CA ALA A 154 -3.06 6.70 5.63
C ALA A 154 -2.92 5.51 6.57
N ARG A 155 -4.02 5.16 7.23
CA ARG A 155 -4.12 3.98 8.09
C ARG A 155 -5.40 3.21 7.77
N PHE A 156 -5.26 1.92 7.65
CA PHE A 156 -6.36 0.97 7.52
C PHE A 156 -6.20 -0.15 8.54
N ASN A 157 -7.28 -0.46 9.25
CA ASN A 157 -7.32 -1.60 10.16
C ASN A 157 -8.74 -2.17 10.21
N VAL A 158 -8.90 -3.40 9.74
CA VAL A 158 -10.21 -4.09 9.72
C VAL A 158 -10.82 -4.20 11.11
N GLU A 159 -9.99 -4.45 12.13
CA GLU A 159 -10.46 -4.59 13.52
C GLU A 159 -11.02 -3.28 14.10
N LEU A 160 -10.58 -2.13 13.57
CA LEU A 160 -11.01 -0.80 13.99
C LEU A 160 -12.03 -0.16 13.03
N GLY A 161 -12.68 -0.96 12.19
CA GLY A 161 -13.71 -0.48 11.26
C GLY A 161 -13.18 -0.01 9.91
N GLY A 162 -11.93 -0.30 9.55
CA GLY A 162 -11.38 -0.05 8.23
C GLY A 162 -10.44 1.16 8.16
N TRP A 163 -10.70 2.07 7.21
CA TRP A 163 -9.88 3.25 7.01
C TRP A 163 -10.09 4.30 8.11
N MET A 164 -8.97 4.81 8.65
CA MET A 164 -8.98 5.91 9.60
C MET A 164 -8.86 7.24 8.85
N ASP A 165 -9.55 8.25 9.31
CA ASP A 165 -9.47 9.61 8.79
C ASP A 165 -8.75 10.55 9.75
N ALA A 166 -8.19 11.63 9.22
CA ALA A 166 -7.46 12.63 10.02
C ALA A 166 -8.38 13.41 11.01
N GLU A 167 -9.69 13.48 10.72
CA GLU A 167 -10.66 14.24 11.52
C GLU A 167 -11.33 13.37 12.59
N GLY A 168 -11.04 12.05 12.60
CA GLY A 168 -11.55 11.11 13.58
C GLY A 168 -13.05 10.79 13.43
N GLN A 169 -13.67 11.06 12.26
CA GLN A 169 -15.05 10.69 12.01
C GLN A 169 -15.23 9.17 12.05
N GLN A 170 -14.33 8.43 11.41
CA GLN A 170 -14.37 6.95 11.41
C GLN A 170 -14.18 6.39 12.83
N SER A 171 -13.34 7.02 13.65
CA SER A 171 -13.21 6.62 15.04
C SER A 171 -14.51 6.85 15.83
N ARG A 172 -15.24 7.95 15.58
CA ARG A 172 -16.55 8.18 16.19
C ARG A 172 -17.59 7.16 15.75
N ILE A 173 -17.62 6.84 14.45
CA ILE A 173 -18.52 5.81 13.89
C ILE A 173 -18.17 4.44 14.49
N ALA A 174 -16.89 4.07 14.53
CA ALA A 174 -16.43 2.81 15.12
C ALA A 174 -16.85 2.70 16.62
N ASN A 175 -16.71 3.78 17.39
CA ASN A 175 -17.17 3.82 18.77
C ASN A 175 -18.68 3.63 18.89
N MET A 176 -19.48 4.26 18.02
CA MET A 176 -20.95 4.08 18.00
C MET A 176 -21.35 2.67 17.63
N LEU A 177 -20.53 1.96 16.84
CA LEU A 177 -20.73 0.56 16.45
C LEU A 177 -20.14 -0.43 17.46
N GLY A 178 -19.53 0.03 18.56
CA GLY A 178 -18.88 -0.82 19.56
C GLY A 178 -17.58 -1.46 19.11
N LEU A 179 -16.94 -0.92 18.08
CA LEU A 179 -15.65 -1.39 17.53
C LEU A 179 -14.46 -0.70 18.25
N THR A 180 -14.54 -0.56 19.56
CA THR A 180 -13.43 -0.02 20.36
C THR A 180 -12.38 -1.08 20.60
N GLY A 181 -11.15 -0.81 20.16
CA GLY A 181 -9.97 -1.60 20.48
C GLY A 181 -9.20 -0.97 21.61
#